data_12f534316c977b0bbfeeeaecb2472b3b
#
_entry.id   12f534316c977b0bbfeeeaecb2472b3b
#
_cell.length_a   1.000
_cell.length_b   1.000
_cell.length_c   1.000
_cell.angle_alpha   90.00
_cell.angle_beta   90.00
_cell.angle_gamma   90.00
#
_symmetry.space_group_name_H-M   'P 1'
#
loop_
_entity.id
_entity.type
_entity.pdbx_description
1 polymer ?
#
loop_
_entity_poly.entity_id
_entity_poly.type
_entity_poly.pdbx_seq_one_letter_code
_entity_poly.pdbx_strand_id
1 'polypeptide(L)'
;MGNVRVIDVHQSVYAVNDEIAAKTRARLKEEKTFMVNLMSSPGAGKTTTLIRTANMLGDRYRIGVMEADIDSSVDAEKMAAAGVTSIQVHTGGECAMDAHMTMQALDEFDTEGLDLLVMENVGNLVCPAETDTGASRNVVILSYPEGCLLYTSPSPRDRQKSRMPSSA
;
A
#
# COMPACT_ATOMS: atom_id res chain seq x y z
N MET A 1 -9.78 -26.69 39.64
CA MET A 1 -10.24 -26.16 38.34
C MET A 1 -9.24 -25.16 37.85
N GLY A 2 -8.53 -25.45 36.74
CA GLY A 2 -7.52 -24.54 36.18
C GLY A 2 -8.22 -23.36 35.54
N ASN A 3 -7.75 -22.13 35.86
CA ASN A 3 -8.22 -20.91 35.23
C ASN A 3 -7.42 -20.72 33.93
N VAL A 4 -8.09 -20.72 32.78
CA VAL A 4 -7.52 -20.35 31.48
C VAL A 4 -7.60 -18.83 31.35
N ARG A 5 -6.46 -18.16 31.27
CA ARG A 5 -6.38 -16.73 30.99
C ARG A 5 -6.14 -16.54 29.49
N VAL A 6 -7.10 -15.98 28.82
CA VAL A 6 -7.00 -15.61 27.40
C VAL A 6 -6.52 -14.14 27.34
N ILE A 7 -5.45 -13.91 26.62
CA ILE A 7 -4.95 -12.54 26.30
C ILE A 7 -5.08 -12.36 24.80
N ASP A 8 -5.71 -11.27 24.39
CA ASP A 8 -5.80 -10.89 22.99
C ASP A 8 -4.65 -9.92 22.65
N VAL A 9 -3.57 -10.50 22.12
CA VAL A 9 -2.37 -9.73 21.77
C VAL A 9 -2.55 -8.98 20.44
N HIS A 10 -3.43 -9.47 19.56
CA HIS A 10 -3.66 -8.86 18.26
C HIS A 10 -4.23 -7.44 18.36
N GLN A 11 -5.15 -7.18 19.28
CA GLN A 11 -5.75 -5.85 19.42
C GLN A 11 -4.73 -4.77 19.76
N SER A 12 -3.70 -5.07 20.55
CA SER A 12 -2.69 -4.07 20.93
C SER A 12 -1.76 -3.69 19.78
N VAL A 13 -1.39 -4.63 18.92
CA VAL A 13 -0.50 -4.38 17.77
C VAL A 13 -1.22 -3.56 16.70
N TYR A 14 -2.45 -3.92 16.35
CA TYR A 14 -3.26 -3.14 15.40
C TYR A 14 -3.57 -1.74 15.92
N ALA A 15 -3.86 -1.57 17.21
CA ALA A 15 -4.14 -0.25 17.78
C ALA A 15 -2.94 0.71 17.66
N VAL A 16 -1.72 0.20 17.89
CA VAL A 16 -0.50 1.00 17.72
C VAL A 16 -0.30 1.37 16.24
N ASN A 17 -0.47 0.41 15.33
CA ASN A 17 -0.38 0.67 13.90
C ASN A 17 -1.41 1.71 13.44
N ASP A 18 -2.66 1.61 13.89
CA ASP A 18 -3.74 2.54 13.54
C ASP A 18 -3.46 3.97 14.03
N GLU A 19 -2.86 4.11 15.20
CA GLU A 19 -2.43 5.42 15.72
C GLU A 19 -1.35 6.05 14.83
N ILE A 20 -0.34 5.27 14.44
CA ILE A 20 0.73 5.73 13.54
C ILE A 20 0.14 6.07 12.16
N ALA A 21 -0.74 5.22 11.63
CA ALA A 21 -1.44 5.46 10.37
C ALA A 21 -2.26 6.76 10.38
N ALA A 22 -2.90 7.07 11.51
CA ALA A 22 -3.63 8.32 11.67
C ALA A 22 -2.69 9.55 11.67
N LYS A 23 -1.51 9.45 12.31
CA LYS A 23 -0.48 10.49 12.30
C LYS A 23 0.07 10.70 10.88
N THR A 24 0.34 9.61 10.16
CA THR A 24 0.79 9.65 8.76
C THR A 24 -0.22 10.38 7.87
N ARG A 25 -1.51 10.06 7.99
CA ARG A 25 -2.56 10.77 7.23
C ARG A 25 -2.67 12.24 7.59
N ALA A 26 -2.50 12.60 8.88
CA ALA A 26 -2.52 13.99 9.31
C ALA A 26 -1.35 14.78 8.69
N ARG A 27 -0.13 14.24 8.74
CA ARG A 27 1.06 14.82 8.13
C ARG A 27 0.86 15.06 6.62
N LEU A 28 0.50 14.03 5.87
CA LEU A 28 0.28 14.12 4.42
C LEU A 28 -0.83 15.12 4.05
N LYS A 29 -1.86 15.24 4.90
CA LYS A 29 -2.91 16.23 4.70
C LYS A 29 -2.39 17.66 4.88
N GLU A 30 -1.53 17.92 5.86
CA GLU A 30 -0.89 19.22 6.07
C GLU A 30 0.03 19.56 4.90
N GLU A 31 0.80 18.59 4.41
CA GLU A 31 1.67 18.70 3.23
C GLU A 31 0.89 18.79 1.91
N LYS A 32 -0.44 18.56 1.92
CA LYS A 32 -1.33 18.50 0.76
C LYS A 32 -0.96 17.39 -0.24
N THR A 33 -0.31 16.36 0.23
CA THR A 33 0.08 15.19 -0.56
C THR A 33 -0.98 14.11 -0.45
N PHE A 34 -1.48 13.64 -1.59
CA PHE A 34 -2.43 12.53 -1.64
C PHE A 34 -1.68 11.20 -1.78
N MET A 35 -1.74 10.34 -0.78
CA MET A 35 -1.04 9.06 -0.80
C MET A 35 -1.96 7.91 -1.18
N VAL A 36 -1.49 7.07 -2.10
CA VAL A 36 -2.15 5.83 -2.54
C VAL A 36 -1.29 4.63 -2.18
N ASN A 37 -1.88 3.64 -1.51
CA ASN A 37 -1.30 2.31 -1.34
C ASN A 37 -1.72 1.43 -2.53
N LEU A 38 -0.78 1.11 -3.41
CA LEU A 38 -0.99 0.29 -4.60
C LEU A 38 -0.62 -1.16 -4.33
N MET A 39 -1.61 -2.03 -4.44
CA MET A 39 -1.49 -3.45 -4.13
C MET A 39 -1.76 -4.31 -5.37
N SER A 40 -1.06 -5.41 -5.50
CA SER A 40 -1.35 -6.47 -6.48
C SER A 40 -0.53 -7.71 -6.18
N SER A 41 -0.84 -8.80 -6.85
CA SER A 41 0.08 -9.95 -6.89
C SER A 41 1.36 -9.63 -7.67
N PRO A 42 2.43 -10.41 -7.47
CA PRO A 42 3.65 -10.28 -8.26
C PRO A 42 3.35 -10.41 -9.75
N GLY A 43 3.98 -9.57 -10.57
CA GLY A 43 3.81 -9.63 -12.03
C GLY A 43 2.50 -9.07 -12.59
N ALA A 44 1.60 -8.53 -11.77
CA ALA A 44 0.33 -7.92 -12.24
C ALA A 44 0.52 -6.57 -12.96
N GLY A 45 1.75 -6.05 -13.03
CA GLY A 45 2.07 -4.85 -13.80
C GLY A 45 2.01 -3.54 -13.01
N LYS A 46 2.23 -3.57 -11.68
CA LYS A 46 2.28 -2.35 -10.83
C LYS A 46 3.23 -1.31 -11.40
N THR A 47 4.52 -1.64 -11.45
CA THR A 47 5.59 -0.76 -11.92
C THR A 47 5.31 -0.20 -13.31
N THR A 48 4.86 -1.04 -14.25
CA THR A 48 4.51 -0.60 -15.60
C THR A 48 3.35 0.41 -15.58
N THR A 49 2.33 0.17 -14.75
CA THR A 49 1.19 1.06 -14.59
C THR A 49 1.62 2.39 -13.97
N LEU A 50 2.50 2.35 -12.97
CA LEU A 50 3.03 3.56 -12.32
C LEU A 50 3.83 4.42 -13.28
N ILE A 51 4.77 3.85 -14.03
CA ILE A 51 5.55 4.56 -15.05
C ILE A 51 4.63 5.22 -16.08
N ARG A 52 3.63 4.47 -16.56
CA ARG A 52 2.67 5.02 -17.52
C ARG A 52 1.83 6.15 -16.92
N THR A 53 1.40 5.99 -15.68
CA THR A 53 0.63 7.02 -14.95
C THR A 53 1.48 8.28 -14.76
N ALA A 54 2.74 8.14 -14.33
CA ALA A 54 3.66 9.24 -14.17
C ALA A 54 3.90 9.98 -15.49
N ASN A 55 4.11 9.27 -16.59
CA ASN A 55 4.26 9.87 -17.91
C ASN A 55 3.02 10.60 -18.41
N MET A 56 1.82 10.15 -18.03
CA MET A 56 0.56 10.78 -18.45
C MET A 56 0.19 11.99 -17.60
N LEU A 57 0.58 12.01 -16.34
CA LEU A 57 0.16 13.00 -15.36
C LEU A 57 1.29 13.94 -14.91
N GLY A 58 2.54 13.61 -15.19
CA GLY A 58 3.73 14.33 -14.71
C GLY A 58 3.81 15.80 -15.11
N ASP A 59 3.20 16.18 -16.25
CA ASP A 59 3.11 17.59 -16.66
C ASP A 59 2.13 18.42 -15.79
N ARG A 60 1.25 17.75 -15.04
CA ARG A 60 0.18 18.38 -14.26
C ARG A 60 0.35 18.21 -12.76
N TYR A 61 0.98 17.14 -12.33
CA TYR A 61 1.13 16.75 -10.94
C TYR A 61 2.55 16.31 -10.64
N ARG A 62 3.07 16.71 -9.51
CA ARG A 62 4.34 16.21 -8.99
C ARG A 62 4.10 14.86 -8.31
N ILE A 63 4.66 13.81 -8.88
CA ILE A 63 4.41 12.44 -8.46
C ILE A 63 5.68 11.86 -7.87
N GLY A 64 5.58 11.35 -6.65
CA GLY A 64 6.61 10.53 -6.00
C GLY A 64 6.16 9.07 -5.90
N VAL A 65 7.11 8.16 -5.88
CA VAL A 65 6.87 6.74 -5.72
C VAL A 65 7.72 6.18 -4.58
N MET A 66 7.08 5.47 -3.68
CA MET A 66 7.73 4.69 -2.63
C MET A 66 7.57 3.22 -2.99
N GLU A 67 8.66 2.53 -3.26
CA GLU A 67 8.66 1.15 -3.68
C GLU A 67 9.01 0.24 -2.50
N ALA A 68 8.06 -0.60 -2.08
CA ALA A 68 8.29 -1.62 -1.08
C ALA A 68 8.68 -2.94 -1.76
N ASP A 69 9.91 -3.34 -1.58
CA ASP A 69 10.39 -4.61 -2.11
C ASP A 69 11.13 -5.41 -1.02
N ILE A 70 11.13 -6.74 -1.21
CA ILE A 70 11.84 -7.64 -0.30
C ILE A 70 13.33 -7.55 -0.57
N ASP A 71 13.78 -7.41 -1.84
CA ASP A 71 15.21 -7.53 -2.17
C ASP A 71 15.66 -7.03 -3.55
N SER A 72 14.92 -6.17 -4.28
CA SER A 72 15.27 -5.79 -5.65
C SER A 72 15.27 -4.29 -5.91
N SER A 73 16.36 -3.76 -6.49
CA SER A 73 16.49 -2.37 -6.95
C SER A 73 16.06 -2.14 -8.41
N VAL A 74 15.60 -3.20 -9.10
CA VAL A 74 15.35 -3.15 -10.55
C VAL A 74 14.20 -2.22 -10.93
N ASP A 75 13.20 -2.12 -10.07
CA ASP A 75 12.02 -1.29 -10.33
C ASP A 75 12.32 0.19 -10.03
N ALA A 76 13.12 0.49 -8.99
CA ALA A 76 13.62 1.84 -8.71
C ALA A 76 14.46 2.40 -9.87
N GLU A 77 15.30 1.56 -10.50
CA GLU A 77 16.07 1.95 -11.67
C GLU A 77 15.18 2.32 -12.87
N LYS A 78 14.11 1.56 -13.10
CA LYS A 78 13.12 1.83 -14.15
C LYS A 78 12.36 3.14 -13.90
N MET A 79 11.99 3.41 -12.63
CA MET A 79 11.35 4.66 -12.23
C MET A 79 12.29 5.86 -12.45
N ALA A 80 13.53 5.75 -12.01
CA ALA A 80 14.54 6.80 -12.21
C ALA A 80 14.77 7.07 -13.71
N ALA A 81 14.85 6.03 -14.54
CA ALA A 81 14.98 6.16 -15.99
C ALA A 81 13.75 6.84 -16.64
N ALA A 82 12.59 6.72 -16.04
CA ALA A 82 11.36 7.39 -16.45
C ALA A 82 11.23 8.83 -15.87
N GLY A 83 12.25 9.31 -15.13
CA GLY A 83 12.25 10.65 -14.51
C GLY A 83 11.30 10.79 -13.31
N VAL A 84 10.90 9.68 -12.70
CA VAL A 84 10.06 9.68 -11.51
C VAL A 84 10.93 9.71 -10.27
N THR A 85 10.64 10.62 -9.35
CA THR A 85 11.29 10.64 -8.03
C THR A 85 10.81 9.45 -7.22
N SER A 86 11.73 8.55 -6.84
CA SER A 86 11.36 7.38 -6.07
C SER A 86 12.33 7.11 -4.92
N ILE A 87 11.79 6.43 -3.90
CA ILE A 87 12.56 5.86 -2.80
C ILE A 87 12.24 4.37 -2.71
N GLN A 88 13.26 3.57 -2.46
CA GLN A 88 13.09 2.15 -2.22
C GLN A 88 13.11 1.86 -0.73
N VAL A 89 12.14 1.06 -0.28
CA VAL A 89 11.99 0.63 1.11
C VAL A 89 12.18 -0.88 1.19
N HIS A 90 13.23 -1.31 1.86
CA HIS A 90 13.44 -2.73 2.14
C HIS A 90 12.61 -3.14 3.35
N THR A 91 11.68 -4.05 3.15
CA THR A 91 10.77 -4.49 4.22
C THR A 91 11.38 -5.48 5.21
N GLY A 92 12.64 -5.89 4.98
CA GLY A 92 13.32 -6.85 5.86
C GLY A 92 12.69 -8.25 5.85
N GLY A 93 11.98 -8.60 4.78
CA GLY A 93 11.28 -9.88 4.63
C GLY A 93 9.80 -9.86 5.01
N GLU A 94 9.28 -8.70 5.45
CA GLU A 94 7.84 -8.54 5.70
C GLU A 94 7.06 -8.57 4.39
N CYS A 95 5.88 -9.19 4.43
CA CYS A 95 5.03 -9.38 3.25
C CYS A 95 4.19 -8.16 2.87
N ALA A 96 4.26 -7.08 3.64
CA ALA A 96 3.59 -5.80 3.40
C ALA A 96 4.23 -4.67 4.20
N MET A 97 4.05 -3.45 3.73
CA MET A 97 4.32 -2.23 4.49
C MET A 97 3.25 -2.04 5.56
N ASP A 98 3.68 -1.62 6.75
CA ASP A 98 2.83 -1.12 7.81
C ASP A 98 2.93 0.41 7.95
N ALA A 99 2.23 0.99 8.92
CA ALA A 99 2.26 2.43 9.16
C ALA A 99 3.60 2.91 9.71
N HIS A 100 4.31 2.08 10.46
CA HIS A 100 5.61 2.44 11.03
C HIS A 100 6.69 2.50 9.92
N MET A 101 6.74 1.49 9.04
CA MET A 101 7.63 1.49 7.88
C MET A 101 7.32 2.66 6.94
N THR A 102 6.02 2.93 6.73
CA THR A 102 5.58 4.06 5.92
C THR A 102 6.06 5.39 6.49
N MET A 103 5.93 5.60 7.80
CA MET A 103 6.38 6.82 8.46
C MET A 103 7.90 6.99 8.38
N GLN A 104 8.67 5.92 8.61
CA GLN A 104 10.12 5.94 8.47
C GLN A 104 10.55 6.31 7.05
N ALA A 105 9.88 5.72 6.04
CA ALA A 105 10.18 6.04 4.65
C ALA A 105 9.83 7.50 4.29
N LEU A 106 8.76 8.05 4.86
CA LEU A 106 8.39 9.46 4.70
C LEU A 106 9.36 10.43 5.37
N ASP A 107 10.08 9.99 6.40
CA ASP A 107 11.11 10.82 7.06
C ASP A 107 12.39 10.93 6.20
N GLU A 108 12.64 9.95 5.35
CA GLU A 108 13.79 9.93 4.43
C GLU A 108 13.43 10.43 3.01
N PHE A 109 12.16 10.54 2.69
CA PHE A 109 11.67 10.94 1.38
C PHE A 109 11.08 12.35 1.44
N ASP A 110 11.69 13.26 0.68
CA ASP A 110 11.18 14.63 0.56
C ASP A 110 9.82 14.62 -0.16
N THR A 111 8.76 14.76 0.61
CA THR A 111 7.38 14.83 0.12
C THR A 111 6.90 16.27 -0.09
N GLU A 112 7.73 17.28 0.23
CA GLU A 112 7.34 18.68 0.10
C GLU A 112 7.04 19.02 -1.36
N GLY A 113 5.83 19.45 -1.54
CA GLY A 113 5.32 19.82 -2.85
C GLY A 113 4.93 18.68 -3.77
N LEU A 114 4.90 17.45 -3.31
CA LEU A 114 4.25 16.36 -4.06
C LEU A 114 2.72 16.53 -4.01
N ASP A 115 2.09 16.33 -5.16
CA ASP A 115 0.63 16.25 -5.25
C ASP A 115 0.13 14.82 -5.00
N LEU A 116 0.90 13.85 -5.49
CA LEU A 116 0.58 12.42 -5.40
C LEU A 116 1.81 11.62 -4.97
N LEU A 117 1.67 10.85 -3.92
CA LEU A 117 2.62 9.83 -3.52
C LEU A 117 1.99 8.45 -3.74
N VAL A 118 2.62 7.60 -4.53
CA VAL A 118 2.18 6.22 -4.70
C VAL A 118 3.14 5.29 -3.98
N MET A 119 2.64 4.61 -2.96
CA MET A 119 3.36 3.52 -2.33
C MET A 119 3.04 2.23 -3.09
N GLU A 120 4.00 1.72 -3.85
CA GLU A 120 3.94 0.39 -4.45
C GLU A 120 4.24 -0.63 -3.36
N ASN A 121 3.21 -1.31 -2.87
CA ASN A 121 3.36 -2.30 -1.81
C ASN A 121 3.95 -3.61 -2.35
N VAL A 122 4.50 -4.43 -1.46
CA VAL A 122 5.02 -5.76 -1.77
C VAL A 122 3.99 -6.54 -2.60
N GLY A 123 4.47 -7.36 -3.54
CA GLY A 123 3.62 -8.17 -4.41
C GLY A 123 2.82 -9.22 -3.64
N ASN A 124 1.70 -8.78 -3.05
CA ASN A 124 0.81 -9.57 -2.23
C ASN A 124 -0.57 -8.89 -2.18
N LEU A 125 -1.66 -9.66 -2.06
CA LEU A 125 -3.03 -9.14 -1.96
C LEU A 125 -3.66 -9.36 -0.57
N VAL A 126 -3.07 -10.21 0.26
CA VAL A 126 -3.61 -10.56 1.58
C VAL A 126 -3.05 -9.64 2.65
N CYS A 127 -1.73 -9.70 2.89
CA CYS A 127 -1.09 -8.92 3.96
C CYS A 127 -1.31 -7.40 3.80
N PRO A 128 -1.13 -6.78 2.62
CA PRO A 128 -1.35 -5.34 2.47
C PRO A 128 -2.81 -4.91 2.63
N ALA A 129 -3.76 -5.84 2.50
CA ALA A 129 -5.18 -5.55 2.69
C ALA A 129 -5.58 -5.49 4.17
N GLU A 130 -4.83 -6.15 5.05
CA GLU A 130 -5.10 -6.22 6.48
C GLU A 130 -4.44 -5.09 7.26
N THR A 131 -3.35 -4.50 6.72
CA THR A 131 -2.54 -3.51 7.40
C THR A 131 -2.87 -2.10 6.92
N ASP A 132 -3.18 -1.19 7.85
CA ASP A 132 -3.33 0.23 7.55
C ASP A 132 -1.94 0.88 7.45
N THR A 133 -1.62 1.43 6.30
CA THR A 133 -0.34 2.11 6.03
C THR A 133 -0.38 3.62 6.26
N GLY A 134 -1.54 4.18 6.58
CA GLY A 134 -1.75 5.62 6.60
C GLY A 134 -2.06 6.26 5.25
N ALA A 135 -2.18 5.48 4.18
CA ALA A 135 -2.56 5.99 2.87
C ALA A 135 -3.99 6.56 2.85
N SER A 136 -4.21 7.54 1.97
CA SER A 136 -5.52 8.15 1.74
C SER A 136 -6.49 7.16 1.08
N ARG A 137 -5.98 6.29 0.20
CA ARG A 137 -6.72 5.25 -0.51
C ARG A 137 -5.86 4.02 -0.75
N ASN A 138 -6.53 2.86 -0.75
CA ASN A 138 -5.98 1.61 -1.25
C ASN A 138 -6.49 1.38 -2.68
N VAL A 139 -5.58 1.06 -3.59
CA VAL A 139 -5.86 0.74 -4.99
C VAL A 139 -5.30 -0.64 -5.29
N VAL A 140 -6.08 -1.46 -5.97
CA VAL A 140 -5.69 -2.83 -6.32
C VAL A 140 -5.62 -2.98 -7.83
N ILE A 141 -4.51 -3.48 -8.34
CA ILE A 141 -4.41 -3.96 -9.72
C ILE A 141 -4.65 -5.46 -9.70
N LEU A 142 -5.66 -5.88 -10.44
CA LEU A 142 -6.01 -7.28 -10.62
C LEU A 142 -5.68 -7.69 -12.03
N SER A 143 -4.81 -8.68 -12.19
CA SER A 143 -4.61 -9.33 -13.47
C SER A 143 -5.73 -10.35 -13.75
N TYR A 144 -6.02 -10.61 -15.00
CA TYR A 144 -7.09 -11.54 -15.37
C TYR A 144 -6.95 -12.94 -14.74
N PRO A 145 -5.74 -13.53 -14.65
CA PRO A 145 -5.57 -14.82 -13.96
C PRO A 145 -5.88 -14.80 -12.48
N GLU A 146 -5.77 -13.64 -11.81
CA GLU A 146 -6.02 -13.49 -10.38
C GLU A 146 -7.51 -13.37 -10.05
N GLY A 147 -8.33 -13.05 -11.02
CA GLY A 147 -9.77 -12.92 -10.83
C GLY A 147 -10.42 -14.21 -10.27
N CYS A 148 -9.88 -15.39 -10.57
CA CYS A 148 -10.39 -16.63 -10.00
C CYS A 148 -10.00 -16.85 -8.52
N LEU A 149 -8.88 -16.27 -8.06
CA LEU A 149 -8.44 -16.38 -6.65
C LEU A 149 -9.29 -15.51 -5.72
N LEU A 150 -9.83 -14.40 -6.21
CA LEU A 150 -10.72 -13.53 -5.44
C LEU A 150 -12.06 -14.18 -5.13
N TYR A 151 -12.53 -15.08 -5.97
CA TYR A 151 -13.75 -15.85 -5.70
C TYR A 151 -13.52 -16.97 -4.68
N THR A 152 -12.30 -17.41 -4.45
CA THR A 152 -11.97 -18.53 -3.57
C THR A 152 -11.46 -18.10 -2.20
N SER A 153 -11.02 -16.84 -2.04
CA SER A 153 -10.57 -16.28 -0.76
C SER A 153 -11.27 -14.94 -0.50
N PRO A 154 -12.47 -14.95 0.12
CA PRO A 154 -13.14 -13.70 0.43
C PRO A 154 -12.30 -12.88 1.41
N SER A 155 -11.92 -11.68 1.01
CA SER A 155 -11.27 -10.72 1.89
C SER A 155 -12.19 -10.39 3.08
N PRO A 156 -11.66 -10.21 4.29
CA PRO A 156 -12.45 -9.72 5.43
C PRO A 156 -13.24 -8.44 5.14
N ARG A 157 -12.76 -7.59 4.21
CA ARG A 157 -13.46 -6.40 3.74
C ARG A 157 -14.66 -6.69 2.85
N ASP A 158 -14.70 -7.83 2.17
CA ASP A 158 -15.81 -8.22 1.30
C ASP A 158 -17.06 -8.58 2.09
N ARG A 159 -16.92 -8.99 3.36
CA ARG A 159 -18.04 -9.25 4.25
C ARG A 159 -18.92 -8.04 4.53
N GLN A 160 -18.41 -6.82 4.34
CA GLN A 160 -19.17 -5.59 4.59
C GLN A 160 -19.92 -5.05 3.35
N LYS A 161 -19.64 -5.51 2.14
CA LYS A 161 -20.19 -4.90 0.91
C LYS A 161 -20.83 -5.86 -0.08
N SER A 162 -20.76 -7.17 0.07
CA SER A 162 -21.42 -8.09 -0.85
C SER A 162 -22.87 -8.36 -0.42
N ARG A 163 -23.71 -7.35 -0.56
CA ARG A 163 -25.11 -7.59 -0.87
C ARG A 163 -25.23 -7.58 -2.39
N MET A 164 -24.93 -8.71 -3.01
CA MET A 164 -25.47 -8.96 -4.35
C MET A 164 -26.98 -9.12 -4.24
N PRO A 165 -27.78 -8.44 -5.04
CA PRO A 165 -29.21 -8.75 -5.10
C PRO A 165 -29.32 -10.19 -5.59
N SER A 166 -30.02 -11.02 -4.83
CA SER A 166 -30.44 -12.33 -5.31
C SER A 166 -31.33 -12.07 -6.53
N SER A 167 -30.87 -12.44 -7.71
CA SER A 167 -31.72 -12.52 -8.90
C SER A 167 -32.78 -13.59 -8.63
N ALA A 168 -34.03 -13.13 -8.59
CA ALA A 168 -35.21 -13.99 -8.69
C ALA A 168 -35.26 -14.65 -10.06
#